data_f5bc593db27aded8cc914301ac612ea7
#
_entry.id   f5bc593db27aded8cc914301ac612ea7
#
_cell.length_a   1.000
_cell.length_b   1.000
_cell.length_c   1.000
_cell.angle_alpha   90.00
_cell.angle_beta   90.00
_cell.angle_gamma   90.00
#
_symmetry.space_group_name_H-M   'P 1'
#
loop_
_entity.id
_entity.type
_entity.pdbx_description
1 polymer ?
#
loop_
_entity_poly.entity_id
_entity_poly.type
_entity_poly.pdbx_seq_one_letter_code
_entity_poly.pdbx_strand_id
1 'polypeptide(L)'
;MNIRDLEYLVALSEFKHFRRAADSCNVSQPTLSGQIRKLEDELGIILLERTSRKVLFTQSGMLLVDQARTVLREVKLLKEMASNQGKEMTGPLHIGLIPTVGPYLLPYIVPTLKETFPDLEVFLYEAQTHQLLEQLETGRLDCAIVARVPETEAFIEVPIFDEKMLLAVSEQHPWASKSKIAMNTLKGQEMLMLDDGHCLRNQALDYCFTAGAKEDSHFQATSLETLRNMVAANAGITFMPELAVLNEGTRKGVKYIPCHSPEPARTIALVYRPGSPLRNRYERVANAISEQVKSILANKK
;
A
#
# COMPACT_ATOMS: atom_id res chain seq x y z
N MET A 1 -15.80 -24.16 20.26
CA MET A 1 -14.97 -23.11 19.62
C MET A 1 -15.29 -21.75 20.24
N ASN A 2 -14.27 -20.95 20.57
CA ASN A 2 -14.42 -19.59 21.11
C ASN A 2 -13.44 -18.62 20.41
N ILE A 3 -13.54 -17.33 20.71
CA ILE A 3 -12.74 -16.28 20.06
C ILE A 3 -11.23 -16.51 20.28
N ARG A 4 -10.81 -16.97 21.48
CA ARG A 4 -9.41 -17.27 21.78
C ARG A 4 -8.84 -18.41 20.93
N ASP A 5 -9.65 -19.40 20.59
CA ASP A 5 -9.22 -20.48 19.71
C ASP A 5 -8.84 -19.96 18.32
N LEU A 6 -9.60 -18.95 17.83
CA LEU A 6 -9.31 -18.28 16.56
C LEU A 6 -8.05 -17.39 16.66
N GLU A 7 -7.85 -16.69 17.78
CA GLU A 7 -6.63 -15.92 18.05
C GLU A 7 -5.39 -16.84 18.03
N TYR A 8 -5.45 -18.00 18.67
CA TYR A 8 -4.37 -18.97 18.67
C TYR A 8 -4.06 -19.54 17.28
N LEU A 9 -5.12 -19.82 16.48
CA LEU A 9 -4.99 -20.31 15.13
C LEU A 9 -4.28 -19.27 14.23
N VAL A 10 -4.71 -18.03 14.30
CA VAL A 10 -4.12 -16.92 13.52
C VAL A 10 -2.68 -16.68 13.96
N ALA A 11 -2.40 -16.57 15.27
CA ALA A 11 -1.04 -16.40 15.77
C ALA A 11 -0.10 -17.54 15.32
N LEU A 12 -0.59 -18.80 15.35
CA LEU A 12 0.20 -19.93 14.88
C LEU A 12 0.50 -19.85 13.38
N SER A 13 -0.42 -19.32 12.58
CA SER A 13 -0.20 -19.14 11.14
C SER A 13 0.86 -18.06 10.83
N GLU A 14 0.94 -17.04 11.67
CA GLU A 14 1.89 -15.93 11.50
C GLU A 14 3.31 -16.30 11.94
N PHE A 15 3.42 -16.86 13.13
CA PHE A 15 4.74 -17.21 13.69
C PHE A 15 5.30 -18.53 13.17
N LYS A 16 4.46 -19.43 12.64
CA LYS A 16 4.83 -20.78 12.19
C LYS A 16 5.67 -21.55 13.23
N HIS A 17 5.46 -21.23 14.50
CA HIS A 17 6.20 -21.78 15.63
C HIS A 17 5.36 -21.71 16.91
N PHE A 18 5.05 -22.87 17.50
CA PHE A 18 4.15 -22.99 18.66
C PHE A 18 4.53 -22.10 19.84
N ARG A 19 5.81 -22.09 20.24
CA ARG A 19 6.26 -21.29 21.39
C ARG A 19 6.11 -19.81 21.14
N ARG A 20 6.52 -19.29 19.96
CA ARG A 20 6.40 -17.87 19.61
C ARG A 20 4.94 -17.44 19.51
N ALA A 21 4.07 -18.27 18.96
CA ALA A 21 2.64 -18.03 18.91
C ALA A 21 2.02 -18.03 20.32
N ALA A 22 2.44 -18.91 21.21
CA ALA A 22 1.97 -18.94 22.59
C ALA A 22 2.42 -17.69 23.36
N ASP A 23 3.69 -17.29 23.21
CA ASP A 23 4.22 -16.06 23.82
C ASP A 23 3.45 -14.83 23.35
N SER A 24 3.11 -14.72 22.06
CA SER A 24 2.32 -13.59 21.51
C SER A 24 0.88 -13.56 22.04
N CYS A 25 0.33 -14.71 22.41
CA CYS A 25 -1.01 -14.83 22.99
C CYS A 25 -1.00 -14.82 24.55
N ASN A 26 0.15 -14.61 25.18
CA ASN A 26 0.34 -14.63 26.65
C ASN A 26 -0.13 -15.94 27.31
N VAL A 27 0.19 -17.09 26.69
CA VAL A 27 -0.14 -18.42 27.20
C VAL A 27 1.05 -19.36 27.13
N SER A 28 0.95 -20.51 27.83
CA SER A 28 1.97 -21.56 27.68
C SER A 28 1.84 -22.30 26.34
N GLN A 29 2.96 -22.77 25.81
CA GLN A 29 2.97 -23.57 24.57
C GLN A 29 2.10 -24.84 24.66
N PRO A 30 2.07 -25.62 25.79
CA PRO A 30 1.14 -26.74 25.94
C PRO A 30 -0.33 -26.31 25.87
N THR A 31 -0.69 -25.13 26.42
CA THR A 31 -2.04 -24.58 26.36
C THR A 31 -2.46 -24.29 24.92
N LEU A 32 -1.63 -23.57 24.16
CA LEU A 32 -1.94 -23.24 22.76
C LEU A 32 -2.04 -24.54 21.93
N SER A 33 -1.08 -25.45 22.06
CA SER A 33 -1.11 -26.72 21.33
C SER A 33 -2.34 -27.58 21.65
N GLY A 34 -2.75 -27.62 22.92
CA GLY A 34 -3.96 -28.31 23.36
C GLY A 34 -5.23 -27.71 22.78
N GLN A 35 -5.33 -26.37 22.73
CA GLN A 35 -6.49 -25.69 22.17
C GLN A 35 -6.58 -25.84 20.66
N ILE A 36 -5.46 -25.81 19.93
CA ILE A 36 -5.46 -26.10 18.48
C ILE A 36 -5.95 -27.52 18.21
N ARG A 37 -5.49 -28.53 19.00
CA ARG A 37 -5.98 -29.90 18.85
C ARG A 37 -7.46 -30.03 19.15
N LYS A 38 -7.94 -29.37 20.21
CA LYS A 38 -9.37 -29.33 20.55
C LYS A 38 -10.19 -28.68 19.44
N LEU A 39 -9.65 -27.65 18.78
CA LEU A 39 -10.30 -27.01 17.63
C LEU A 39 -10.38 -27.96 16.43
N GLU A 40 -9.31 -28.72 16.13
CA GLU A 40 -9.30 -29.78 15.12
C GLU A 40 -10.37 -30.84 15.39
N ASP A 41 -10.44 -31.31 16.64
CA ASP A 41 -11.41 -32.33 17.06
C ASP A 41 -12.84 -31.81 16.95
N GLU A 42 -13.10 -30.55 17.36
CA GLU A 42 -14.43 -29.94 17.31
C GLU A 42 -14.92 -29.70 15.88
N LEU A 43 -14.02 -29.30 14.98
CA LEU A 43 -14.33 -29.04 13.58
C LEU A 43 -14.30 -30.29 12.70
N GLY A 44 -13.74 -31.39 13.22
CA GLY A 44 -13.61 -32.65 12.49
C GLY A 44 -12.62 -32.60 11.32
N ILE A 45 -11.64 -31.66 11.35
CA ILE A 45 -10.66 -31.45 10.29
C ILE A 45 -9.25 -31.26 10.84
N ILE A 46 -8.27 -31.72 10.07
CA ILE A 46 -6.86 -31.55 10.39
C ILE A 46 -6.40 -30.19 9.84
N LEU A 47 -5.97 -29.29 10.72
CA LEU A 47 -5.49 -27.96 10.37
C LEU A 47 -4.00 -27.93 10.09
N LEU A 48 -3.23 -28.83 10.74
CA LEU A 48 -1.77 -28.85 10.70
C LEU A 48 -1.25 -30.18 10.19
N GLU A 49 -0.23 -30.14 9.34
CA GLU A 49 0.56 -31.34 9.02
C GLU A 49 1.46 -31.68 10.23
N ARG A 50 1.37 -32.95 10.69
CA ARG A 50 2.15 -33.41 11.84
C ARG A 50 3.58 -33.72 11.43
N THR A 51 4.43 -32.69 11.32
CA THR A 51 5.89 -32.86 11.18
C THR A 51 6.60 -32.33 12.42
N SER A 52 7.67 -33.03 12.86
CA SER A 52 8.38 -32.70 14.11
C SER A 52 9.26 -31.44 14.03
N ARG A 53 9.44 -30.84 12.85
CA ARG A 53 10.40 -29.75 12.64
C ARG A 53 9.82 -28.42 12.15
N LYS A 54 8.61 -28.41 11.58
CA LYS A 54 7.97 -27.18 11.04
C LYS A 54 6.46 -27.24 11.26
N VAL A 55 5.87 -26.08 11.54
CA VAL A 55 4.41 -25.91 11.53
C VAL A 55 4.00 -25.66 10.09
N LEU A 56 3.33 -26.64 9.49
CA LEU A 56 2.74 -26.55 8.17
C LEU A 56 1.24 -26.66 8.30
N PHE A 57 0.52 -25.78 7.63
CA PHE A 57 -0.95 -25.80 7.56
C PHE A 57 -1.39 -26.66 6.37
N THR A 58 -2.46 -27.41 6.56
CA THR A 58 -3.18 -28.04 5.44
C THR A 58 -3.89 -26.97 4.61
N GLN A 59 -4.36 -27.31 3.40
CA GLN A 59 -5.18 -26.42 2.59
C GLN A 59 -6.44 -25.95 3.33
N SER A 60 -7.13 -26.90 4.00
CA SER A 60 -8.29 -26.60 4.85
C SER A 60 -7.90 -25.71 6.04
N GLY A 61 -6.72 -25.94 6.62
CA GLY A 61 -6.18 -25.12 7.70
C GLY A 61 -5.97 -23.66 7.29
N MET A 62 -5.43 -23.42 6.10
CA MET A 62 -5.24 -22.05 5.58
C MET A 62 -6.55 -21.34 5.32
N LEU A 63 -7.55 -22.01 4.70
CA LEU A 63 -8.88 -21.45 4.51
C LEU A 63 -9.54 -21.04 5.84
N LEU A 64 -9.39 -21.86 6.87
CA LEU A 64 -9.92 -21.54 8.21
C LEU A 64 -9.15 -20.42 8.90
N VAL A 65 -7.84 -20.29 8.69
CA VAL A 65 -7.06 -19.12 9.17
C VAL A 65 -7.62 -17.84 8.59
N ASP A 66 -7.89 -17.80 7.28
CA ASP A 66 -8.43 -16.59 6.63
C ASP A 66 -9.84 -16.27 7.12
N GLN A 67 -10.69 -17.28 7.30
CA GLN A 67 -12.01 -17.09 7.90
C GLN A 67 -11.92 -16.65 9.38
N ALA A 68 -10.98 -17.20 10.15
CA ALA A 68 -10.74 -16.79 11.54
C ALA A 68 -10.32 -15.33 11.63
N ARG A 69 -9.45 -14.85 10.74
CA ARG A 69 -9.10 -13.43 10.63
C ARG A 69 -10.32 -12.56 10.37
N THR A 70 -11.21 -12.99 9.49
CA THR A 70 -12.46 -12.27 9.21
C THR A 70 -13.34 -12.16 10.45
N VAL A 71 -13.54 -13.25 11.20
CA VAL A 71 -14.32 -13.25 12.45
C VAL A 71 -13.68 -12.34 13.50
N LEU A 72 -12.36 -12.44 13.71
CA LEU A 72 -11.65 -11.60 14.68
C LEU A 72 -11.73 -10.12 14.34
N ARG A 73 -11.72 -9.78 13.07
CA ARG A 73 -11.94 -8.41 12.59
C ARG A 73 -13.35 -7.92 12.98
N GLU A 74 -14.40 -8.71 12.73
CA GLU A 74 -15.77 -8.31 13.09
C GLU A 74 -15.92 -8.13 14.62
N VAL A 75 -15.26 -8.98 15.42
CA VAL A 75 -15.21 -8.82 16.88
C VAL A 75 -14.50 -7.52 17.28
N LYS A 76 -13.39 -7.18 16.60
CA LYS A 76 -12.68 -5.91 16.82
C LYS A 76 -13.60 -4.72 16.49
N LEU A 77 -14.27 -4.74 15.35
CA LEU A 77 -15.21 -3.70 14.93
C LEU A 77 -16.37 -3.54 15.94
N LEU A 78 -16.91 -4.64 16.46
CA LEU A 78 -17.95 -4.61 17.47
C LEU A 78 -17.47 -3.92 18.76
N LYS A 79 -16.26 -4.21 19.20
CA LYS A 79 -15.65 -3.53 20.37
C LYS A 79 -15.43 -2.04 20.10
N GLU A 80 -14.96 -1.68 18.91
CA GLU A 80 -14.76 -0.29 18.50
C GLU A 80 -16.07 0.47 18.42
N MET A 81 -17.14 -0.12 17.86
CA MET A 81 -18.48 0.47 17.87
C MET A 81 -18.99 0.73 19.30
N ALA A 82 -18.74 -0.20 20.22
CA ALA A 82 -19.15 -0.06 21.62
C ALA A 82 -18.33 1.00 22.36
N SER A 83 -17.02 1.11 22.08
CA SER A 83 -16.11 2.07 22.72
C SER A 83 -16.22 3.49 22.15
N ASN A 84 -16.61 3.61 20.88
CA ASN A 84 -16.66 4.88 20.15
C ASN A 84 -18.00 5.62 20.26
N GLN A 85 -18.85 5.34 21.24
CA GLN A 85 -20.04 6.15 21.49
C GLN A 85 -19.65 7.61 21.77
N GLY A 86 -19.40 8.39 20.70
CA GLY A 86 -19.11 9.83 20.73
C GLY A 86 -17.68 10.27 20.42
N LYS A 87 -16.72 9.36 20.14
CA LYS A 87 -15.33 9.73 19.81
C LYS A 87 -14.84 9.01 18.54
N GLU A 88 -15.29 9.49 17.39
CA GLU A 88 -14.96 8.86 16.10
C GLU A 88 -13.45 8.89 15.75
N MET A 89 -12.70 9.90 16.24
CA MET A 89 -11.30 10.13 15.89
C MET A 89 -10.34 9.77 17.03
N THR A 90 -10.48 8.55 17.59
CA THR A 90 -9.64 8.06 18.69
C THR A 90 -9.23 6.61 18.47
N GLY A 91 -8.12 6.17 19.11
CA GLY A 91 -7.62 4.79 19.06
C GLY A 91 -6.84 4.45 17.79
N PRO A 92 -6.53 3.18 17.56
CA PRO A 92 -5.65 2.75 16.48
C PRO A 92 -6.27 2.92 15.09
N LEU A 93 -5.42 3.32 14.13
CA LEU A 93 -5.73 3.39 12.70
C LEU A 93 -4.55 2.86 11.90
N HIS A 94 -4.76 1.74 11.22
CA HIS A 94 -3.75 1.07 10.40
C HIS A 94 -3.91 1.47 8.94
N ILE A 95 -2.95 2.25 8.42
CA ILE A 95 -2.96 2.79 7.05
C ILE A 95 -1.86 2.13 6.24
N GLY A 96 -2.22 1.50 5.11
CA GLY A 96 -1.28 1.04 4.10
C GLY A 96 -0.97 2.14 3.09
N LEU A 97 0.26 2.16 2.54
CA LEU A 97 0.65 3.06 1.45
C LEU A 97 1.47 2.30 0.42
N ILE A 98 1.29 2.63 -0.85
CA ILE A 98 2.15 2.07 -1.91
C ILE A 98 3.53 2.74 -1.91
N PRO A 99 4.62 2.01 -2.27
CA PRO A 99 6.00 2.53 -2.23
C PRO A 99 6.25 3.71 -3.17
N THR A 100 5.39 3.92 -4.16
CA THR A 100 5.48 5.07 -5.08
C THR A 100 4.79 6.34 -4.55
N VAL A 101 4.19 6.27 -3.36
CA VAL A 101 3.49 7.39 -2.68
C VAL A 101 4.03 7.58 -1.26
N GLY A 102 4.15 6.50 -0.49
CA GLY A 102 4.50 6.54 0.93
C GLY A 102 5.70 7.44 1.26
N PRO A 103 6.89 7.21 0.71
CA PRO A 103 8.10 7.98 1.05
C PRO A 103 7.97 9.49 0.80
N TYR A 104 7.14 9.87 -0.16
CA TYR A 104 6.99 11.25 -0.60
C TYR A 104 5.82 11.99 0.06
N LEU A 105 4.80 11.26 0.47
CA LEU A 105 3.59 11.79 1.11
C LEU A 105 3.72 11.86 2.63
N LEU A 106 4.29 10.83 3.26
CA LEU A 106 4.37 10.69 4.72
C LEU A 106 5.01 11.88 5.45
N PRO A 107 6.11 12.51 4.94
CA PRO A 107 6.70 13.68 5.61
C PRO A 107 5.72 14.84 5.82
N TYR A 108 4.71 14.95 4.97
CA TYR A 108 3.71 16.02 5.03
C TYR A 108 2.48 15.62 5.84
N ILE A 109 1.98 14.39 5.66
CA ILE A 109 0.71 14.01 6.28
C ILE A 109 0.85 13.55 7.74
N VAL A 110 2.01 13.02 8.14
CA VAL A 110 2.20 12.56 9.53
C VAL A 110 2.08 13.72 10.52
N PRO A 111 2.74 14.88 10.32
CA PRO A 111 2.52 16.05 11.19
C PRO A 111 1.07 16.51 11.18
N THR A 112 0.46 16.64 9.98
CA THR A 112 -0.93 17.09 9.81
C THR A 112 -1.92 16.20 10.54
N LEU A 113 -1.78 14.87 10.41
CA LEU A 113 -2.68 13.92 11.09
C LEU A 113 -2.53 13.98 12.61
N LYS A 114 -1.30 14.13 13.13
CA LYS A 114 -1.05 14.29 14.57
C LYS A 114 -1.65 15.58 15.12
N GLU A 115 -1.58 16.67 14.36
CA GLU A 115 -2.14 17.96 14.78
C GLU A 115 -3.67 17.96 14.69
N THR A 116 -4.24 17.44 13.60
CA THR A 116 -5.68 17.45 13.35
C THR A 116 -6.43 16.42 14.21
N PHE A 117 -5.81 15.27 14.49
CA PHE A 117 -6.41 14.14 15.20
C PHE A 117 -5.48 13.62 16.31
N PRO A 118 -5.26 14.38 17.39
CA PRO A 118 -4.26 14.06 18.42
C PRO A 118 -4.52 12.76 19.16
N ASP A 119 -5.78 12.32 19.24
CA ASP A 119 -6.18 11.09 19.93
C ASP A 119 -6.16 9.84 19.01
N LEU A 120 -5.74 10.00 17.73
CA LEU A 120 -5.65 8.92 16.77
C LEU A 120 -4.24 8.30 16.78
N GLU A 121 -4.13 7.02 17.06
CA GLU A 121 -2.88 6.26 17.00
C GLU A 121 -2.65 5.72 15.59
N VAL A 122 -1.90 6.43 14.76
CA VAL A 122 -1.68 6.05 13.35
C VAL A 122 -0.52 5.08 13.22
N PHE A 123 -0.80 3.89 12.68
CA PHE A 123 0.17 2.87 12.27
C PHE A 123 0.29 2.84 10.76
N LEU A 124 1.51 2.92 10.24
CA LEU A 124 1.80 3.05 8.81
C LEU A 124 2.51 1.81 8.30
N TYR A 125 2.06 1.32 7.15
CA TYR A 125 2.60 0.12 6.49
C TYR A 125 2.86 0.41 5.02
N GLU A 126 3.99 -0.01 4.51
CA GLU A 126 4.32 0.13 3.09
C GLU A 126 4.36 -1.24 2.43
N ALA A 127 3.59 -1.41 1.34
CA ALA A 127 3.58 -2.63 0.54
C ALA A 127 3.00 -2.35 -0.86
N GLN A 128 3.17 -3.30 -1.78
CA GLN A 128 2.58 -3.23 -3.11
C GLN A 128 1.04 -3.29 -3.07
N THR A 129 0.37 -2.77 -4.12
CA THR A 129 -1.09 -2.64 -4.15
C THR A 129 -1.82 -3.94 -3.80
N HIS A 130 -1.47 -5.06 -4.45
CA HIS A 130 -2.13 -6.34 -4.20
C HIS A 130 -2.01 -6.82 -2.75
N GLN A 131 -0.85 -6.60 -2.10
CA GLN A 131 -0.64 -6.95 -0.70
C GLN A 131 -1.45 -6.07 0.25
N LEU A 132 -1.58 -4.76 -0.07
CA LEU A 132 -2.40 -3.84 0.70
C LEU A 132 -3.89 -4.19 0.60
N LEU A 133 -4.37 -4.52 -0.60
CA LEU A 133 -5.76 -4.94 -0.81
C LEU A 133 -6.08 -6.24 -0.07
N GLU A 134 -5.20 -7.26 -0.12
CA GLU A 134 -5.32 -8.48 0.68
C GLU A 134 -5.34 -8.17 2.20
N GLN A 135 -4.49 -7.25 2.66
CA GLN A 135 -4.48 -6.85 4.07
C GLN A 135 -5.74 -6.07 4.46
N LEU A 136 -6.33 -5.30 3.55
CA LEU A 136 -7.65 -4.70 3.75
C LEU A 136 -8.74 -5.77 3.87
N GLU A 137 -8.80 -6.73 2.95
CA GLU A 137 -9.79 -7.81 2.96
C GLU A 137 -9.72 -8.62 4.26
N THR A 138 -8.51 -8.96 4.70
CA THR A 138 -8.28 -9.72 5.94
C THR A 138 -8.37 -8.88 7.21
N GLY A 139 -8.59 -7.56 7.10
CA GLY A 139 -8.72 -6.64 8.24
C GLY A 139 -7.44 -6.36 9.01
N ARG A 140 -6.27 -6.64 8.44
CA ARG A 140 -4.98 -6.21 8.99
C ARG A 140 -4.78 -4.71 8.83
N LEU A 141 -5.35 -4.13 7.77
CA LEU A 141 -5.40 -2.69 7.55
C LEU A 141 -6.84 -2.19 7.66
N ASP A 142 -6.97 -0.96 8.10
CA ASP A 142 -8.22 -0.22 8.16
C ASP A 142 -8.52 0.46 6.83
N CYS A 143 -7.52 1.13 6.26
CA CYS A 143 -7.57 1.77 4.96
C CYS A 143 -6.19 1.72 4.28
N ALA A 144 -6.15 2.02 2.97
CA ALA A 144 -4.90 2.13 2.24
C ALA A 144 -4.92 3.32 1.28
N ILE A 145 -3.76 3.95 1.07
CA ILE A 145 -3.54 5.02 0.09
C ILE A 145 -2.84 4.41 -1.12
N VAL A 146 -3.58 4.29 -2.20
CA VAL A 146 -3.15 3.61 -3.43
C VAL A 146 -3.49 4.44 -4.66
N ALA A 147 -2.89 4.11 -5.81
CA ALA A 147 -3.41 4.61 -7.07
C ALA A 147 -4.66 3.81 -7.47
N ARG A 148 -5.64 4.49 -8.08
CA ARG A 148 -6.83 3.84 -8.62
C ARG A 148 -6.44 2.91 -9.76
N VAL A 149 -6.87 1.66 -9.63
CA VAL A 149 -6.69 0.58 -10.60
C VAL A 149 -7.95 -0.30 -10.58
N PRO A 150 -8.20 -1.15 -11.58
CA PRO A 150 -9.42 -1.99 -11.58
C PRO A 150 -9.62 -2.80 -10.30
N GLU A 151 -8.54 -3.27 -9.68
CA GLU A 151 -8.58 -4.07 -8.45
C GLU A 151 -9.10 -3.27 -7.25
N THR A 152 -9.03 -1.94 -7.27
CA THR A 152 -9.55 -1.09 -6.18
C THR A 152 -11.07 -0.90 -6.23
N GLU A 153 -11.73 -1.23 -7.34
CA GLU A 153 -13.20 -1.08 -7.51
C GLU A 153 -14.02 -1.93 -6.53
N ALA A 154 -13.42 -3.00 -5.96
CA ALA A 154 -14.05 -3.80 -4.92
C ALA A 154 -14.14 -3.08 -3.56
N PHE A 155 -13.50 -1.94 -3.40
CA PHE A 155 -13.43 -1.13 -2.17
C PHE A 155 -14.16 0.20 -2.36
N ILE A 156 -14.46 0.87 -1.25
CA ILE A 156 -14.89 2.27 -1.31
C ILE A 156 -13.67 3.14 -1.53
N GLU A 157 -13.69 3.93 -2.59
CA GLU A 157 -12.61 4.85 -2.95
C GLU A 157 -12.97 6.29 -2.58
N VAL A 158 -12.09 6.95 -1.84
CA VAL A 158 -12.15 8.40 -1.57
C VAL A 158 -10.97 9.05 -2.29
N PRO A 159 -11.16 9.72 -3.42
CA PRO A 159 -10.10 10.41 -4.13
C PRO A 159 -9.42 11.46 -3.24
N ILE A 160 -8.08 11.45 -3.22
CA ILE A 160 -7.27 12.42 -2.46
C ILE A 160 -6.73 13.50 -3.39
N PHE A 161 -6.03 13.11 -4.46
CA PHE A 161 -5.48 14.02 -5.47
C PHE A 161 -5.17 13.31 -6.78
N ASP A 162 -5.15 14.10 -7.85
CA ASP A 162 -4.61 13.68 -9.14
C ASP A 162 -3.14 14.06 -9.22
N GLU A 163 -2.30 13.11 -9.55
CA GLU A 163 -0.85 13.24 -9.60
C GLU A 163 -0.35 13.13 -11.05
N LYS A 164 0.29 14.20 -11.52
CA LYS A 164 0.93 14.21 -12.84
C LYS A 164 2.19 13.36 -12.83
N MET A 165 2.52 12.80 -13.97
CA MET A 165 3.78 12.13 -14.22
C MET A 165 4.65 12.99 -15.13
N LEU A 166 5.89 13.24 -14.69
CA LEU A 166 6.89 14.00 -15.43
C LEU A 166 7.86 13.03 -16.09
N LEU A 167 8.28 13.32 -17.32
CA LEU A 167 9.34 12.58 -17.96
C LEU A 167 10.67 12.94 -17.31
N ALA A 168 11.36 11.94 -16.73
CA ALA A 168 12.68 12.08 -16.16
C ALA A 168 13.72 11.67 -17.18
N VAL A 169 14.66 12.56 -17.43
CA VAL A 169 15.81 12.35 -18.34
C VAL A 169 17.09 12.79 -17.66
N SER A 170 18.25 12.25 -18.08
CA SER A 170 19.54 12.76 -17.62
C SER A 170 19.74 14.23 -18.04
N GLU A 171 20.46 15.03 -17.25
CA GLU A 171 20.87 16.40 -17.64
C GLU A 171 21.66 16.41 -18.95
N GLN A 172 22.30 15.30 -19.32
CA GLN A 172 23.03 15.13 -20.57
C GLN A 172 22.16 14.70 -21.76
N HIS A 173 20.89 14.39 -21.51
CA HIS A 173 19.98 13.89 -22.54
C HIS A 173 19.63 15.02 -23.53
N PRO A 174 19.46 14.72 -24.85
CA PRO A 174 19.09 15.74 -25.84
C PRO A 174 17.80 16.50 -25.54
N TRP A 175 16.92 15.94 -24.72
CA TRP A 175 15.66 16.58 -24.31
C TRP A 175 15.78 17.43 -23.03
N ALA A 176 16.91 17.41 -22.34
CA ALA A 176 17.07 18.13 -21.08
C ALA A 176 16.79 19.64 -21.15
N SER A 177 16.97 20.24 -22.36
CA SER A 177 16.69 21.66 -22.61
C SER A 177 15.23 21.97 -22.96
N LYS A 178 14.38 20.94 -23.15
CA LYS A 178 12.97 21.14 -23.51
C LYS A 178 12.16 21.54 -22.30
N SER A 179 11.26 22.51 -22.46
CA SER A 179 10.31 22.94 -21.43
C SER A 179 9.10 22.01 -21.32
N LYS A 180 8.71 21.38 -22.44
CA LYS A 180 7.65 20.36 -22.51
C LYS A 180 7.96 19.35 -23.61
N ILE A 181 7.39 18.15 -23.50
CA ILE A 181 7.55 17.09 -24.50
C ILE A 181 6.20 16.55 -24.93
N ALA A 182 6.07 16.24 -26.23
CA ALA A 182 4.88 15.57 -26.75
C ALA A 182 5.01 14.05 -26.59
N MET A 183 3.93 13.37 -26.23
CA MET A 183 3.93 11.92 -25.99
C MET A 183 4.41 11.13 -27.22
N ASN A 184 4.05 11.56 -28.44
CA ASN A 184 4.51 10.90 -29.67
C ASN A 184 6.03 10.97 -29.89
N THR A 185 6.75 11.87 -29.20
CA THR A 185 8.22 11.93 -29.23
C THR A 185 8.85 10.68 -28.57
N LEU A 186 8.12 9.98 -27.70
CA LEU A 186 8.56 8.75 -27.05
C LEU A 186 8.59 7.54 -27.99
N LYS A 187 8.07 7.67 -29.21
CA LYS A 187 8.01 6.56 -30.17
C LYS A 187 9.41 5.95 -30.42
N GLY A 188 9.50 4.65 -30.16
CA GLY A 188 10.74 3.88 -30.33
C GLY A 188 11.77 4.08 -29.22
N GLN A 189 11.50 4.88 -28.21
CA GLN A 189 12.37 5.01 -27.03
C GLN A 189 12.19 3.80 -26.09
N GLU A 190 13.28 3.40 -25.45
CA GLU A 190 13.27 2.41 -24.36
C GLU A 190 13.16 3.15 -23.02
N MET A 191 12.22 2.69 -22.21
CA MET A 191 11.92 3.32 -20.93
C MET A 191 12.22 2.38 -19.76
N LEU A 192 12.93 2.90 -18.77
CA LEU A 192 13.17 2.20 -17.51
C LEU A 192 11.87 2.11 -16.73
N MET A 193 11.57 0.94 -16.17
CA MET A 193 10.32 0.67 -15.44
C MET A 193 10.59 0.12 -14.04
N LEU A 194 9.61 0.24 -13.18
CA LEU A 194 9.56 -0.53 -11.94
C LEU A 194 9.29 -2.01 -12.26
N ASP A 195 9.66 -2.89 -11.33
CA ASP A 195 9.35 -4.31 -11.41
C ASP A 195 7.84 -4.61 -11.31
N ASP A 196 7.48 -5.85 -11.55
CA ASP A 196 6.10 -6.31 -11.48
C ASP A 196 5.52 -6.11 -10.07
N GLY A 197 4.20 -5.80 -10.00
CA GLY A 197 3.48 -5.54 -8.76
C GLY A 197 3.36 -4.06 -8.37
N HIS A 198 4.13 -3.17 -8.99
CA HIS A 198 3.93 -1.73 -8.84
C HIS A 198 2.87 -1.23 -9.82
N CYS A 199 1.74 -0.72 -9.32
CA CYS A 199 0.67 -0.15 -10.16
C CYS A 199 1.17 0.97 -11.10
N LEU A 200 2.18 1.74 -10.67
CA LEU A 200 2.79 2.78 -11.49
C LEU A 200 3.42 2.21 -12.77
N ARG A 201 3.97 0.99 -12.74
CA ARG A 201 4.50 0.32 -13.92
C ARG A 201 3.43 0.15 -14.99
N ASN A 202 2.29 -0.43 -14.64
CA ASN A 202 1.20 -0.66 -15.58
C ASN A 202 0.64 0.66 -16.13
N GLN A 203 0.46 1.67 -15.24
CA GLN A 203 0.01 3.00 -15.63
C GLN A 203 1.01 3.69 -16.58
N ALA A 204 2.32 3.58 -16.31
CA ALA A 204 3.35 4.12 -17.21
C ALA A 204 3.40 3.37 -18.54
N LEU A 205 3.25 2.03 -18.52
CA LEU A 205 3.20 1.22 -19.73
C LEU A 205 2.02 1.58 -20.63
N ASP A 206 0.83 1.83 -20.09
CA ASP A 206 -0.35 2.25 -20.87
C ASP A 206 -0.07 3.53 -21.64
N TYR A 207 0.56 4.52 -21.01
CA TYR A 207 0.99 5.75 -21.69
C TYR A 207 2.10 5.49 -22.71
N CYS A 208 3.08 4.64 -22.37
CA CYS A 208 4.20 4.30 -23.24
C CYS A 208 3.74 3.56 -24.49
N PHE A 209 2.89 2.54 -24.35
CA PHE A 209 2.37 1.79 -25.49
C PHE A 209 1.54 2.66 -26.42
N THR A 210 0.68 3.52 -25.85
CA THR A 210 -0.10 4.48 -26.64
C THR A 210 0.81 5.45 -27.43
N ALA A 211 1.96 5.80 -26.85
CA ALA A 211 2.96 6.68 -27.47
C ALA A 211 3.91 5.91 -28.44
N GLY A 212 3.87 4.59 -28.47
CA GLY A 212 4.77 3.75 -29.28
C GLY A 212 6.19 3.60 -28.68
N ALA A 213 6.36 3.86 -27.41
CA ALA A 213 7.57 3.56 -26.66
C ALA A 213 7.62 2.07 -26.27
N LYS A 214 8.80 1.59 -25.84
CA LYS A 214 9.02 0.21 -25.44
C LYS A 214 9.56 0.19 -24.00
N GLU A 215 9.33 -0.91 -23.29
CA GLU A 215 9.98 -1.18 -22.02
C GLU A 215 11.41 -1.65 -22.26
N ASP A 216 12.36 -1.12 -21.48
CA ASP A 216 13.71 -1.70 -21.39
C ASP A 216 13.62 -3.01 -20.60
N SER A 217 13.81 -4.13 -21.28
CA SER A 217 13.76 -5.47 -20.69
C SER A 217 15.01 -5.85 -19.90
N HIS A 218 16.08 -5.07 -19.96
CA HIS A 218 17.35 -5.37 -19.31
C HIS A 218 17.41 -4.87 -17.87
N PHE A 219 16.50 -3.95 -17.48
CA PHE A 219 16.53 -3.35 -16.15
C PHE A 219 15.11 -3.12 -15.62
N GLN A 220 14.85 -3.69 -14.45
CA GLN A 220 13.65 -3.45 -13.65
C GLN A 220 14.06 -2.99 -12.26
N ALA A 221 13.47 -1.91 -11.77
CA ALA A 221 13.80 -1.32 -10.49
C ALA A 221 12.75 -1.63 -9.42
N THR A 222 13.20 -1.89 -8.21
CA THR A 222 12.31 -2.11 -7.05
C THR A 222 11.83 -0.81 -6.40
N SER A 223 12.40 0.35 -6.79
CA SER A 223 12.02 1.65 -6.21
C SER A 223 12.20 2.81 -7.20
N LEU A 224 11.45 3.89 -6.97
CA LEU A 224 11.60 5.14 -7.74
C LEU A 224 12.99 5.78 -7.56
N GLU A 225 13.62 5.62 -6.40
CA GLU A 225 14.97 6.13 -6.17
C GLU A 225 16.01 5.40 -7.03
N THR A 226 15.86 4.09 -7.20
CA THR A 226 16.72 3.32 -8.12
C THR A 226 16.53 3.78 -9.56
N LEU A 227 15.26 3.95 -10.02
CA LEU A 227 14.99 4.50 -11.35
C LEU A 227 15.64 5.87 -11.54
N ARG A 228 15.49 6.76 -10.58
CA ARG A 228 16.09 8.11 -10.58
C ARG A 228 17.61 8.06 -10.74
N ASN A 229 18.26 7.21 -9.96
CA ASN A 229 19.72 7.05 -10.03
C ASN A 229 20.20 6.51 -11.39
N MET A 230 19.44 5.58 -11.99
CA MET A 230 19.74 5.07 -13.33
C MET A 230 19.56 6.14 -14.41
N VAL A 231 18.49 6.96 -14.32
CA VAL A 231 18.31 8.12 -15.20
C VAL A 231 19.45 9.12 -15.03
N ALA A 232 19.87 9.44 -13.80
CA ALA A 232 21.01 10.33 -13.55
C ALA A 232 22.32 9.80 -14.16
N ALA A 233 22.50 8.47 -14.17
CA ALA A 233 23.62 7.80 -14.83
C ALA A 233 23.49 7.71 -16.37
N ASN A 234 22.45 8.32 -16.94
CA ASN A 234 22.14 8.31 -18.39
C ASN A 234 21.88 6.90 -18.96
N ALA A 235 21.36 6.00 -18.11
CA ALA A 235 21.05 4.62 -18.52
C ALA A 235 19.71 4.50 -19.28
N GLY A 236 18.85 5.51 -19.25
CA GLY A 236 17.56 5.54 -19.90
C GLY A 236 16.67 6.69 -19.39
N ILE A 237 15.41 6.63 -19.73
CA ILE A 237 14.38 7.61 -19.36
C ILE A 237 13.23 6.91 -18.63
N THR A 238 12.46 7.62 -17.83
CA THR A 238 11.29 7.06 -17.12
C THR A 238 10.25 8.13 -16.81
N PHE A 239 9.06 7.71 -16.37
CA PHE A 239 8.10 8.61 -15.75
C PHE A 239 8.27 8.65 -14.24
N MET A 240 8.28 9.86 -13.68
CA MET A 240 8.34 10.11 -12.24
C MET A 240 7.10 10.84 -11.75
N PRO A 241 6.45 10.36 -10.67
CA PRO A 241 5.33 11.05 -10.05
C PRO A 241 5.74 12.44 -9.55
N GLU A 242 4.85 13.40 -9.70
CA GLU A 242 5.08 14.80 -9.33
C GLU A 242 5.49 14.98 -7.87
N LEU A 243 4.85 14.23 -6.95
CA LEU A 243 5.18 14.29 -5.52
C LEU A 243 6.60 13.79 -5.23
N ALA A 244 7.07 12.78 -5.97
CA ALA A 244 8.43 12.28 -5.87
C ALA A 244 9.47 13.31 -6.35
N VAL A 245 9.10 14.16 -7.30
CA VAL A 245 9.95 15.24 -7.81
C VAL A 245 10.05 16.40 -6.83
N LEU A 246 8.95 16.76 -6.16
CA LEU A 246 8.92 17.85 -5.18
C LEU A 246 9.85 17.60 -3.98
N ASN A 247 10.03 16.36 -3.60
CA ASN A 247 10.87 15.95 -2.47
C ASN A 247 12.36 15.80 -2.84
N GLU A 248 12.77 16.12 -4.06
CA GLU A 248 14.11 15.82 -4.54
C GLU A 248 15.21 16.69 -3.92
N GLY A 249 14.86 17.90 -3.46
CA GLY A 249 15.85 18.86 -2.95
C GLY A 249 16.86 19.29 -4.04
N THR A 250 18.16 19.37 -3.68
CA THR A 250 19.25 19.83 -4.57
C THR A 250 19.92 18.70 -5.36
N ARG A 251 19.30 17.55 -5.53
CA ARG A 251 19.90 16.45 -6.30
C ARG A 251 20.12 16.84 -7.75
N LYS A 252 21.35 16.65 -8.23
CA LYS A 252 21.77 16.94 -9.61
C LYS A 252 21.70 15.67 -10.46
N GLY A 253 21.64 15.84 -11.77
CA GLY A 253 21.78 14.75 -12.74
C GLY A 253 20.48 14.36 -13.45
N VAL A 254 19.31 14.76 -12.97
CA VAL A 254 18.02 14.46 -13.60
C VAL A 254 17.26 15.74 -13.92
N LYS A 255 16.64 15.76 -15.11
CA LYS A 255 15.73 16.82 -15.55
C LYS A 255 14.33 16.24 -15.68
N TYR A 256 13.34 16.93 -15.10
CA TYR A 256 11.94 16.53 -15.16
C TYR A 256 11.19 17.44 -16.13
N ILE A 257 10.59 16.84 -17.14
CA ILE A 257 9.97 17.54 -18.25
C ILE A 257 8.47 17.24 -18.26
N PRO A 258 7.59 18.25 -18.11
CA PRO A 258 6.16 18.06 -18.27
C PRO A 258 5.79 17.59 -19.68
N CYS A 259 4.75 16.79 -19.81
CA CYS A 259 4.19 16.43 -21.10
C CYS A 259 3.18 17.45 -21.59
N HIS A 260 2.97 17.52 -22.93
CA HIS A 260 1.83 18.23 -23.49
C HIS A 260 0.54 17.45 -23.21
N SER A 261 -0.59 18.17 -23.24
CA SER A 261 -1.93 17.58 -23.05
C SER A 261 -2.25 16.53 -24.15
N PRO A 262 -2.84 15.38 -23.78
CA PRO A 262 -3.17 14.96 -22.43
C PRO A 262 -1.93 14.57 -21.60
N GLU A 263 -1.77 15.21 -20.44
CA GLU A 263 -0.65 14.95 -19.55
C GLU A 263 -0.86 13.58 -18.87
N PRO A 264 0.17 12.69 -18.82
CA PRO A 264 0.10 11.47 -18.04
C PRO A 264 -0.16 11.78 -16.56
N ALA A 265 -1.17 11.14 -15.99
CA ALA A 265 -1.56 11.35 -14.60
C ALA A 265 -2.16 10.08 -14.01
N ARG A 266 -2.21 10.03 -12.68
CA ARG A 266 -2.91 8.99 -11.92
C ARG A 266 -3.70 9.62 -10.78
N THR A 267 -4.81 9.00 -10.39
CA THR A 267 -5.56 9.41 -9.20
C THR A 267 -5.10 8.60 -8.01
N ILE A 268 -4.68 9.27 -6.95
CA ILE A 268 -4.38 8.66 -5.65
C ILE A 268 -5.64 8.76 -4.79
N ALA A 269 -6.05 7.64 -4.21
CA ALA A 269 -7.23 7.53 -3.38
C ALA A 269 -6.93 6.80 -2.07
N LEU A 270 -7.70 7.14 -1.04
CA LEU A 270 -7.81 6.31 0.15
C LEU A 270 -8.92 5.28 -0.10
N VAL A 271 -8.60 4.01 0.07
CA VAL A 271 -9.53 2.91 -0.12
C VAL A 271 -9.77 2.16 1.19
N TYR A 272 -11.00 1.70 1.40
CA TYR A 272 -11.39 0.93 2.57
C TYR A 272 -12.54 -0.03 2.23
N ARG A 273 -12.77 -1.01 3.10
CA ARG A 273 -13.79 -2.05 2.89
C ARG A 273 -15.20 -1.48 2.81
N PRO A 274 -16.04 -1.95 1.87
CA PRO A 274 -17.46 -1.68 1.87
C PRO A 274 -18.11 -2.11 3.20
N GLY A 275 -19.07 -1.31 3.69
CA GLY A 275 -19.78 -1.62 4.93
C GLY A 275 -19.00 -1.36 6.23
N SER A 276 -17.78 -0.78 6.17
CA SER A 276 -17.06 -0.42 7.39
C SER A 276 -17.83 0.61 8.22
N PRO A 277 -18.05 0.37 9.52
CA PRO A 277 -18.72 1.32 10.41
C PRO A 277 -17.88 2.58 10.67
N LEU A 278 -16.59 2.54 10.35
CA LEU A 278 -15.64 3.65 10.55
C LEU A 278 -15.50 4.54 9.31
N ARG A 279 -16.46 4.48 8.37
CA ARG A 279 -16.47 5.26 7.13
C ARG A 279 -16.15 6.74 7.36
N ASN A 280 -16.84 7.39 8.29
CA ASN A 280 -16.63 8.81 8.58
C ASN A 280 -15.17 9.11 9.00
N ARG A 281 -14.55 8.21 9.78
CA ARG A 281 -13.13 8.32 10.19
C ARG A 281 -12.23 8.36 8.96
N TYR A 282 -12.40 7.43 8.02
CA TYR A 282 -11.57 7.33 6.83
C TYR A 282 -11.77 8.52 5.89
N GLU A 283 -13.01 8.97 5.70
CA GLU A 283 -13.32 10.15 4.89
C GLU A 283 -12.72 11.43 5.48
N ARG A 284 -12.77 11.61 6.82
CA ARG A 284 -12.12 12.75 7.49
C ARG A 284 -10.61 12.72 7.35
N VAL A 285 -9.98 11.55 7.47
CA VAL A 285 -8.54 11.37 7.25
C VAL A 285 -8.18 11.68 5.79
N ALA A 286 -8.94 11.14 4.83
CA ALA A 286 -8.73 11.41 3.40
C ALA A 286 -8.84 12.90 3.07
N ASN A 287 -9.83 13.59 3.65
CA ASN A 287 -10.03 15.04 3.44
C ASN A 287 -8.86 15.85 4.01
N ALA A 288 -8.39 15.55 5.23
CA ALA A 288 -7.23 16.23 5.81
C ALA A 288 -5.96 16.02 4.97
N ILE A 289 -5.75 14.81 4.45
CA ILE A 289 -4.64 14.52 3.53
C ILE A 289 -4.80 15.29 2.23
N SER A 290 -6.01 15.34 1.64
CA SER A 290 -6.29 16.04 0.38
C SER A 290 -6.02 17.55 0.50
N GLU A 291 -6.45 18.17 1.60
CA GLU A 291 -6.18 19.60 1.87
C GLU A 291 -4.67 19.87 1.98
N GLN A 292 -3.96 19.03 2.72
CA GLN A 292 -2.50 19.15 2.85
C GLN A 292 -1.79 19.03 1.50
N VAL A 293 -2.14 18.03 0.70
CA VAL A 293 -1.52 17.82 -0.62
C VAL A 293 -1.82 19.00 -1.56
N LYS A 294 -3.06 19.52 -1.57
CA LYS A 294 -3.40 20.73 -2.34
C LYS A 294 -2.52 21.92 -1.95
N SER A 295 -2.28 22.11 -0.66
CA SER A 295 -1.39 23.17 -0.16
C SER A 295 0.04 22.99 -0.67
N ILE A 296 0.58 21.76 -0.63
CA ILE A 296 1.93 21.45 -1.11
C ILE A 296 2.05 21.70 -2.62
N LEU A 297 1.08 21.20 -3.40
CA LEU A 297 1.10 21.35 -4.85
C LEU A 297 0.88 22.81 -5.31
N ALA A 298 0.14 23.61 -4.54
CA ALA A 298 -0.06 25.04 -4.83
C ALA A 298 1.17 25.89 -4.51
N ASN A 299 1.95 25.51 -3.50
CA ASN A 299 3.15 26.24 -3.06
C ASN A 299 4.42 25.92 -3.90
N LYS A 300 4.25 25.35 -5.09
CA LYS A 300 5.30 25.20 -6.09
C LYS A 300 5.84 26.58 -6.49
N LYS A 301 6.98 26.97 -5.98
CA LYS A 301 7.79 28.06 -6.49
C LYS A 301 9.18 27.56 -6.88
#